data_27acf116f0b9360b2b785542513ed4cf
#
_entry.id   27acf116f0b9360b2b785542513ed4cf
#
_cell.length_a   1.000
_cell.length_b   1.000
_cell.length_c   1.000
_cell.angle_alpha   90.00
_cell.angle_beta   90.00
_cell.angle_gamma   90.00
#
_symmetry.space_group_name_H-M   'P 1'
#
loop_
_entity.id
_entity.type
_entity.pdbx_description
1 polymer ?
#
loop_
_entity_poly.entity_id
_entity_poly.type
_entity_poly.pdbx_seq_one_letter_code
_entity_poly.pdbx_strand_id
1 'polypeptide(L)'
;MPRLLIIHHTPSPHCQEMFEAVLAGATDPEIEGVEVVRRPALTVSPVEMLEADGYLLGTPANLGYMSGALKHAFDQSYYQLLDSTRGRPFGVYLHGNEGTEGAERAIEGITAGLGWVRAAETVVVMGKPTRDDVEACWNLGATVAAQLMEG
;
A
#
# COMPACT_ATOMS: atom_id res chain seq x y z
N MET A 1 3.72 -3.69 -19.82
CA MET A 1 4.17 -4.27 -18.54
C MET A 1 3.32 -3.73 -17.43
N PRO A 2 2.67 -4.59 -16.65
CA PRO A 2 1.89 -4.13 -15.50
C PRO A 2 2.74 -3.36 -14.51
N ARG A 3 2.13 -2.36 -13.86
CA ARG A 3 2.82 -1.49 -12.90
C ARG A 3 2.19 -1.61 -11.53
N LEU A 4 3.03 -1.89 -10.53
CA LEU A 4 2.65 -1.87 -9.11
C LEU A 4 3.16 -0.58 -8.50
N LEU A 5 2.26 0.19 -7.92
CA LEU A 5 2.61 1.47 -7.30
C LEU A 5 2.55 1.33 -5.78
N ILE A 6 3.67 1.60 -5.12
CA ILE A 6 3.72 1.65 -3.66
C ILE A 6 3.57 3.12 -3.25
N ILE A 7 2.47 3.43 -2.59
CA ILE A 7 2.20 4.77 -2.07
C ILE A 7 2.42 4.70 -0.56
N HIS A 8 3.42 5.42 -0.07
CA HIS A 8 3.82 5.25 1.32
C HIS A 8 4.08 6.57 2.03
N HIS A 9 3.83 6.56 3.32
CA HIS A 9 4.29 7.59 4.24
C HIS A 9 5.16 6.91 5.28
N THR A 10 6.43 7.26 5.33
CA THR A 10 7.45 6.53 6.06
C THR A 10 8.20 7.48 6.99
N PRO A 11 7.54 7.93 8.10
CA PRO A 11 8.11 8.97 8.94
C PRO A 11 9.00 8.46 10.07
N SER A 12 9.21 7.16 10.22
CA SER A 12 9.94 6.60 11.35
C SER A 12 10.79 5.40 10.94
N PRO A 13 11.78 5.03 11.77
CA PRO A 13 12.58 3.83 11.49
C PRO A 13 11.76 2.55 11.41
N HIS A 14 10.69 2.41 12.21
CA HIS A 14 9.82 1.23 12.14
C HIS A 14 9.08 1.17 10.82
N CYS A 15 8.53 2.30 10.37
CA CYS A 15 7.87 2.37 9.07
C CYS A 15 8.86 2.10 7.93
N GLN A 16 10.10 2.58 8.08
CA GLN A 16 11.14 2.35 7.08
C GLN A 16 11.46 0.86 6.95
N GLU A 17 11.58 0.16 8.06
CA GLU A 17 11.86 -1.27 8.06
C GLU A 17 10.75 -2.04 7.34
N MET A 18 9.50 -1.70 7.62
CA MET A 18 8.36 -2.31 6.96
C MET A 18 8.35 -2.02 5.46
N PHE A 19 8.58 -0.75 5.09
CA PHE A 19 8.61 -0.34 3.69
C PHE A 19 9.67 -1.10 2.91
N GLU A 20 10.88 -1.22 3.46
CA GLU A 20 11.96 -1.93 2.80
C GLU A 20 11.64 -3.40 2.59
N ALA A 21 10.98 -4.03 3.55
CA ALA A 21 10.59 -5.43 3.43
C ALA A 21 9.53 -5.61 2.33
N VAL A 22 8.53 -4.73 2.30
CA VAL A 22 7.49 -4.76 1.27
C VAL A 22 8.11 -4.57 -0.11
N LEU A 23 8.99 -3.60 -0.25
CA LEU A 23 9.67 -3.34 -1.52
C LEU A 23 10.51 -4.54 -1.96
N ALA A 24 11.24 -5.16 -1.01
CA ALA A 24 12.06 -6.32 -1.32
C ALA A 24 11.20 -7.48 -1.83
N GLY A 25 10.05 -7.72 -1.20
CA GLY A 25 9.14 -8.78 -1.66
C GLY A 25 8.56 -8.48 -3.04
N ALA A 26 8.14 -7.24 -3.26
CA ALA A 26 7.56 -6.84 -4.53
C ALA A 26 8.55 -6.90 -5.69
N THR A 27 9.84 -6.75 -5.39
CA THR A 27 10.90 -6.77 -6.41
C THR A 27 11.69 -8.06 -6.43
N ASP A 28 11.16 -9.13 -5.86
CA ASP A 28 11.83 -10.44 -5.87
C ASP A 28 12.11 -10.85 -7.31
N PRO A 29 13.33 -11.35 -7.61
CA PRO A 29 13.69 -11.72 -8.98
C PRO A 29 12.80 -12.79 -9.61
N GLU A 30 12.11 -13.59 -8.83
CA GLU A 30 11.19 -14.60 -9.35
C GLU A 30 9.88 -14.00 -9.85
N ILE A 31 9.60 -12.73 -9.49
CA ILE A 31 8.43 -12.02 -9.98
C ILE A 31 8.85 -11.22 -11.21
N GLU A 32 8.57 -11.77 -12.38
CA GLU A 32 8.99 -11.18 -13.65
C GLU A 32 7.87 -10.40 -14.31
N GLY A 33 8.24 -9.39 -15.10
CA GLY A 33 7.29 -8.69 -15.94
C GLY A 33 6.40 -7.67 -15.20
N VAL A 34 6.77 -7.29 -13.99
CA VAL A 34 6.04 -6.27 -13.22
C VAL A 34 6.98 -5.12 -12.93
N GLU A 35 6.56 -3.92 -13.30
CA GLU A 35 7.31 -2.71 -12.97
C GLU A 35 6.86 -2.23 -11.59
N VAL A 36 7.80 -2.07 -10.66
CA VAL A 36 7.48 -1.59 -9.31
C VAL A 36 7.93 -0.14 -9.18
N VAL A 37 6.99 0.74 -8.89
CA VAL A 37 7.24 2.17 -8.70
C VAL A 37 6.85 2.53 -7.28
N ARG A 38 7.67 3.33 -6.61
CA ARG A 38 7.38 3.79 -5.26
C ARG A 38 7.32 5.31 -5.24
N ARG A 39 6.33 5.84 -4.52
CA ARG A 39 6.16 7.29 -4.38
C ARG A 39 5.74 7.64 -2.96
N PRO A 40 6.36 8.65 -2.34
CA PRO A 40 5.83 9.18 -1.09
C PRO A 40 4.41 9.69 -1.30
N ALA A 41 3.55 9.46 -0.31
CA ALA A 41 2.14 9.82 -0.43
C ALA A 41 1.91 11.32 -0.67
N LEU A 42 2.79 12.18 -0.14
CA LEU A 42 2.64 13.63 -0.34
C LEU A 42 2.99 14.10 -1.74
N THR A 43 3.71 13.30 -2.52
CA THR A 43 4.17 13.71 -3.85
C THR A 43 3.62 12.89 -5.00
N VAL A 44 2.92 11.79 -4.70
CA VAL A 44 2.31 10.96 -5.75
C VAL A 44 1.25 11.78 -6.49
N SER A 45 1.18 11.63 -7.81
CA SER A 45 0.21 12.35 -8.62
C SER A 45 -0.99 11.49 -8.97
N PRO A 46 -2.15 12.12 -9.26
CA PRO A 46 -3.31 11.38 -9.75
C PRO A 46 -3.01 10.57 -11.01
N VAL A 47 -2.17 11.08 -11.90
CA VAL A 47 -1.81 10.38 -13.14
C VAL A 47 -1.03 9.09 -12.82
N GLU A 48 -0.09 9.17 -11.88
CA GLU A 48 0.64 7.97 -11.47
C GLU A 48 -0.29 6.92 -10.89
N MET A 49 -1.27 7.35 -10.12
CA MET A 49 -2.26 6.43 -9.53
C MET A 49 -3.18 5.83 -10.60
N LEU A 50 -3.55 6.60 -11.61
CA LEU A 50 -4.36 6.10 -12.71
C LEU A 50 -3.63 5.07 -13.57
N GLU A 51 -2.34 5.27 -13.76
CA GLU A 51 -1.52 4.41 -14.62
C GLU A 51 -1.10 3.10 -13.97
N ALA A 52 -1.24 2.99 -12.66
CA ALA A 52 -0.88 1.76 -11.96
C ALA A 52 -1.93 0.68 -12.14
N ASP A 53 -1.50 -0.56 -12.18
CA ASP A 53 -2.39 -1.72 -12.32
C ASP A 53 -2.70 -2.36 -10.97
N GLY A 54 -1.93 -2.03 -9.95
CA GLY A 54 -2.14 -2.48 -8.59
C GLY A 54 -1.45 -1.54 -7.62
N TYR A 55 -1.78 -1.67 -6.33
CA TYR A 55 -1.34 -0.71 -5.31
C TYR A 55 -0.91 -1.40 -4.03
N LEU A 56 0.15 -0.86 -3.41
CA LEU A 56 0.49 -1.15 -2.03
C LEU A 56 0.45 0.17 -1.27
N LEU A 57 -0.28 0.18 -0.16
CA LEU A 57 -0.49 1.39 0.64
C LEU A 57 0.21 1.21 1.98
N GLY A 58 1.14 2.11 2.29
CA GLY A 58 1.88 2.06 3.55
C GLY A 58 1.66 3.32 4.37
N THR A 59 1.27 3.17 5.63
CA THR A 59 0.97 4.30 6.50
C THR A 59 1.16 3.97 7.97
N PRO A 60 1.59 4.93 8.80
CA PRO A 60 1.38 4.81 10.23
C PRO A 60 -0.08 5.10 10.56
N ALA A 61 -0.53 4.61 11.71
CA ALA A 61 -1.82 5.01 12.30
C ALA A 61 -1.56 6.26 13.14
N ASN A 62 -2.21 7.36 12.75
CA ASN A 62 -2.08 8.64 13.44
C ASN A 62 -3.45 9.05 13.97
N LEU A 63 -3.54 9.25 15.30
CA LEU A 63 -4.78 9.70 15.93
C LEU A 63 -5.99 8.83 15.55
N GLY A 64 -5.77 7.52 15.45
CA GLY A 64 -6.83 6.58 15.15
C GLY A 64 -7.26 6.56 13.69
N TYR A 65 -6.42 7.06 12.78
CA TYR A 65 -6.74 7.21 11.37
C TYR A 65 -5.48 6.95 10.54
N MET A 66 -5.62 6.88 9.22
CA MET A 66 -4.44 6.83 8.35
C MET A 66 -3.67 8.15 8.45
N SER A 67 -2.42 8.19 8.02
CA SER A 67 -1.66 9.43 8.03
C SER A 67 -2.32 10.47 7.13
N GLY A 68 -2.15 11.75 7.51
CA GLY A 68 -2.63 12.85 6.67
C GLY A 68 -2.02 12.82 5.28
N ALA A 69 -0.77 12.34 5.17
CA ALA A 69 -0.10 12.23 3.88
C ALA A 69 -0.84 11.27 2.95
N LEU A 70 -1.23 10.09 3.44
CA LEU A 70 -1.96 9.13 2.63
C LEU A 70 -3.35 9.65 2.29
N LYS A 71 -4.04 10.26 3.27
CA LYS A 71 -5.36 10.86 3.03
C LYS A 71 -5.27 11.94 1.95
N HIS A 72 -4.20 12.74 1.99
CA HIS A 72 -3.96 13.78 0.99
C HIS A 72 -3.87 13.18 -0.43
N ALA A 73 -3.16 12.06 -0.57
CA ALA A 73 -3.07 11.39 -1.87
C ALA A 73 -4.46 11.01 -2.40
N PHE A 74 -5.32 10.47 -1.54
CA PHE A 74 -6.67 10.13 -1.93
C PHE A 74 -7.54 11.36 -2.17
N ASP A 75 -7.41 12.39 -1.34
CA ASP A 75 -8.18 13.62 -1.52
C ASP A 75 -7.93 14.25 -2.90
N GLN A 76 -6.69 14.23 -3.35
CA GLN A 76 -6.33 14.78 -4.66
C GLN A 76 -6.82 13.94 -5.82
N SER A 77 -6.99 12.64 -5.62
CA SER A 77 -7.08 11.70 -6.72
C SER A 77 -8.43 10.96 -6.81
N TYR A 78 -9.21 10.98 -5.74
CA TYR A 78 -10.36 10.08 -5.62
C TYR A 78 -11.31 10.14 -6.83
N TYR A 79 -11.69 11.33 -7.23
CA TYR A 79 -12.65 11.46 -8.32
C TYR A 79 -12.08 11.06 -9.68
N GLN A 80 -10.79 11.30 -9.89
CA GLN A 80 -10.12 10.85 -11.11
C GLN A 80 -10.01 9.32 -11.17
N LEU A 81 -9.86 8.67 -10.01
CA LEU A 81 -9.73 7.22 -9.92
C LEU A 81 -11.08 6.51 -9.97
N LEU A 82 -12.13 7.19 -9.55
CA LEU A 82 -13.46 6.61 -9.45
C LEU A 82 -13.94 6.14 -10.82
N ASP A 83 -14.43 4.90 -10.87
CA ASP A 83 -14.87 4.23 -12.09
C ASP A 83 -13.78 3.91 -13.12
N SER A 84 -12.55 4.40 -12.89
CA SER A 84 -11.44 4.15 -13.81
C SER A 84 -10.48 3.06 -13.32
N THR A 85 -10.51 2.73 -12.03
CA THR A 85 -9.58 1.79 -11.43
C THR A 85 -10.27 0.60 -10.76
N ARG A 86 -11.52 0.39 -11.02
CA ARG A 86 -12.33 -0.66 -10.41
C ARG A 86 -11.72 -2.03 -10.68
N GLY A 87 -11.66 -2.86 -9.63
CA GLY A 87 -11.15 -4.22 -9.73
C GLY A 87 -9.65 -4.36 -9.60
N ARG A 88 -8.90 -3.26 -9.48
CA ARG A 88 -7.44 -3.34 -9.35
C ARG A 88 -7.05 -3.88 -7.98
N PRO A 89 -6.06 -4.77 -7.91
CA PRO A 89 -5.65 -5.37 -6.63
C PRO A 89 -4.86 -4.39 -5.78
N PHE A 90 -5.02 -4.51 -4.46
CA PHE A 90 -4.24 -3.71 -3.53
C PHE A 90 -3.91 -4.49 -2.26
N GLY A 91 -2.91 -4.02 -1.52
CA GLY A 91 -2.57 -4.49 -0.19
C GLY A 91 -2.16 -3.31 0.68
N VAL A 92 -2.17 -3.52 1.99
CA VAL A 92 -1.91 -2.47 2.97
C VAL A 92 -0.95 -2.97 4.05
N TYR A 93 0.03 -2.14 4.42
CA TYR A 93 0.81 -2.36 5.61
C TYR A 93 0.70 -1.12 6.51
N LEU A 94 0.59 -1.35 7.80
CA LEU A 94 0.17 -0.34 8.76
C LEU A 94 0.96 -0.49 10.06
N HIS A 95 1.51 0.60 10.54
CA HIS A 95 2.27 0.63 11.79
C HIS A 95 1.61 1.55 12.80
N GLY A 96 1.55 1.11 14.06
CA GLY A 96 1.04 1.96 15.13
C GLY A 96 1.36 1.41 16.49
N ASN A 97 1.03 2.20 17.52
CA ASN A 97 1.08 1.76 18.90
C ASN A 97 -0.35 1.56 19.43
N GLU A 98 -1.29 2.27 18.83
CA GLU A 98 -2.72 2.13 19.13
C GLU A 98 -3.51 2.75 17.97
N GLY A 99 -4.82 2.54 17.95
CA GLY A 99 -5.70 3.16 16.94
C GLY A 99 -5.58 2.58 15.54
N THR A 100 -4.99 1.39 15.41
CA THR A 100 -4.80 0.77 14.10
C THR A 100 -6.10 0.36 13.44
N GLU A 101 -7.13 -0.01 14.22
CA GLU A 101 -8.43 -0.39 13.67
C GLU A 101 -9.11 0.76 12.94
N GLY A 102 -8.95 1.98 13.46
CA GLY A 102 -9.51 3.17 12.82
C GLY A 102 -8.83 3.45 11.48
N ALA A 103 -7.51 3.26 11.43
CA ALA A 103 -6.76 3.43 10.20
C ALA A 103 -7.18 2.37 9.16
N GLU A 104 -7.36 1.13 9.57
CA GLU A 104 -7.84 0.07 8.68
C GLU A 104 -9.21 0.40 8.11
N ARG A 105 -10.15 0.83 8.96
CA ARG A 105 -11.51 1.17 8.52
C ARG A 105 -11.50 2.34 7.53
N ALA A 106 -10.66 3.32 7.78
CA ALA A 106 -10.57 4.49 6.92
C ALA A 106 -10.11 4.10 5.51
N ILE A 107 -9.08 3.26 5.44
CA ILE A 107 -8.57 2.79 4.15
C ILE A 107 -9.60 1.89 3.47
N GLU A 108 -10.26 1.00 4.22
CA GLU A 108 -11.31 0.13 3.66
C GLU A 108 -12.44 0.93 3.03
N GLY A 109 -12.87 2.01 3.68
CA GLY A 109 -13.95 2.83 3.14
C GLY A 109 -13.59 3.44 1.81
N ILE A 110 -12.37 3.97 1.70
CA ILE A 110 -11.91 4.61 0.47
C ILE A 110 -11.71 3.59 -0.65
N THR A 111 -11.03 2.49 -0.37
CA THR A 111 -10.74 1.47 -1.38
C THR A 111 -12.00 0.76 -1.85
N ALA A 112 -12.95 0.53 -0.95
CA ALA A 112 -14.24 -0.04 -1.32
C ALA A 112 -15.01 0.90 -2.24
N GLY A 113 -14.98 2.20 -1.95
CA GLY A 113 -15.60 3.20 -2.82
C GLY A 113 -15.00 3.22 -4.21
N LEU A 114 -13.68 3.01 -4.30
CA LEU A 114 -12.99 2.94 -5.59
C LEU A 114 -13.18 1.59 -6.29
N GLY A 115 -13.71 0.59 -5.59
CA GLY A 115 -13.91 -0.74 -6.16
C GLY A 115 -12.61 -1.53 -6.30
N TRP A 116 -11.56 -1.16 -5.56
CA TRP A 116 -10.32 -1.93 -5.54
C TRP A 116 -10.55 -3.26 -4.82
N VAL A 117 -9.78 -4.28 -5.17
CA VAL A 117 -9.94 -5.62 -4.62
C VAL A 117 -8.72 -5.97 -3.76
N ARG A 118 -8.99 -6.32 -2.50
CA ARG A 118 -7.90 -6.70 -1.59
C ARG A 118 -7.23 -7.99 -2.06
N ALA A 119 -5.92 -7.94 -2.26
CA ALA A 119 -5.14 -9.08 -2.74
C ALA A 119 -4.55 -9.92 -1.59
N ALA A 120 -4.46 -9.34 -0.39
CA ALA A 120 -3.88 -10.00 0.78
C ALA A 120 -4.40 -9.32 2.03
N GLU A 121 -4.30 -10.02 3.18
CA GLU A 121 -4.68 -9.42 4.45
C GLU A 121 -3.77 -8.26 4.79
N THR A 122 -4.32 -7.23 5.43
CA THR A 122 -3.56 -6.08 5.89
C THR A 122 -2.53 -6.53 6.93
N VAL A 123 -1.29 -6.10 6.76
CA VAL A 123 -0.23 -6.35 7.75
C VAL A 123 -0.24 -5.20 8.75
N VAL A 124 -0.52 -5.53 10.01
CA VAL A 124 -0.54 -4.54 11.10
C VAL A 124 0.59 -4.86 12.07
N VAL A 125 1.45 -3.88 12.29
CA VAL A 125 2.59 -4.03 13.22
C VAL A 125 2.47 -3.01 14.34
N MET A 126 2.53 -3.51 15.57
CA MET A 126 2.46 -2.68 16.77
C MET A 126 3.86 -2.58 17.37
N GLY A 127 4.37 -1.36 17.53
CA GLY A 127 5.69 -1.14 18.10
C GLY A 127 6.82 -1.57 17.17
N LYS A 128 7.91 -2.07 17.75
CA LYS A 128 9.07 -2.49 16.97
C LYS A 128 8.73 -3.74 16.14
N PRO A 129 8.95 -3.72 14.82
CA PRO A 129 8.71 -4.90 13.99
C PRO A 129 9.53 -6.09 14.45
N THR A 130 8.89 -7.25 14.57
CA THR A 130 9.56 -8.51 14.86
C THR A 130 10.01 -9.13 13.54
N ARG A 131 10.77 -10.23 13.64
CA ARG A 131 11.18 -10.99 12.47
C ARG A 131 9.96 -11.46 11.66
N ASP A 132 8.91 -11.94 12.37
CA ASP A 132 7.69 -12.39 11.72
C ASP A 132 6.96 -11.26 11.04
N ASP A 133 6.98 -10.06 11.64
CA ASP A 133 6.37 -8.87 11.03
C ASP A 133 7.08 -8.48 9.73
N VAL A 134 8.41 -8.53 9.74
CA VAL A 134 9.21 -8.21 8.54
C VAL A 134 8.92 -9.23 7.44
N GLU A 135 8.82 -10.51 7.79
CA GLU A 135 8.47 -11.56 6.83
C GLU A 135 7.08 -11.36 6.27
N ALA A 136 6.11 -10.97 7.11
CA ALA A 136 4.75 -10.68 6.66
C ALA A 136 4.73 -9.52 5.66
N CYS A 137 5.54 -8.49 5.90
CA CYS A 137 5.66 -7.37 4.97
C CYS A 137 6.25 -7.81 3.63
N TRP A 138 7.29 -8.63 3.67
CA TRP A 138 7.88 -9.19 2.46
C TRP A 138 6.84 -9.98 1.66
N ASN A 139 6.11 -10.86 2.35
CA ASN A 139 5.08 -11.67 1.72
C ASN A 139 3.97 -10.82 1.13
N LEU A 140 3.58 -9.74 1.78
CA LEU A 140 2.58 -8.82 1.27
C LEU A 140 3.02 -8.24 -0.06
N GLY A 141 4.24 -7.71 -0.12
CA GLY A 141 4.78 -7.15 -1.36
C GLY A 141 4.82 -8.17 -2.48
N ALA A 142 5.33 -9.36 -2.17
CA ALA A 142 5.44 -10.43 -3.16
C ALA A 142 4.05 -10.89 -3.67
N THR A 143 3.08 -11.02 -2.76
CA THR A 143 1.74 -11.49 -3.13
C THR A 143 1.05 -10.52 -4.08
N VAL A 144 1.08 -9.23 -3.78
CA VAL A 144 0.42 -8.24 -4.63
C VAL A 144 1.11 -8.15 -5.98
N ALA A 145 2.45 -8.13 -5.98
CA ALA A 145 3.21 -8.08 -7.24
C ALA A 145 2.95 -9.32 -8.10
N ALA A 146 2.91 -10.50 -7.47
CA ALA A 146 2.69 -11.75 -8.20
C ALA A 146 1.32 -11.79 -8.90
N GLN A 147 0.32 -11.15 -8.32
CA GLN A 147 -0.99 -11.08 -8.97
C GLN A 147 -0.96 -10.33 -10.29
N LEU A 148 -0.03 -9.41 -10.45
CA LEU A 148 0.09 -8.65 -11.69
C LEU A 148 0.87 -9.39 -12.76
N MET A 149 1.55 -10.49 -12.41
CA MET A 149 2.25 -11.32 -13.39
C MET A 149 1.31 -11.97 -14.40
N GLU A 150 0.06 -12.12 -13.99
CA GLU A 150 -0.95 -12.79 -14.80
C GLU A 150 -1.24 -12.07 -16.12
N GLY A 151 -0.86 -10.87 -16.21
CA GLY A 151 -0.97 -10.05 -17.41
C GLY A 151 -1.73 -10.64 -18.57
#